data_cbc1faeab05fa990d82bd6632c7cbb5c
#
_entry.id   cbc1faeab05fa990d82bd6632c7cbb5c
#
_cell.length_a   1.000
_cell.length_b   1.000
_cell.length_c   1.000
_cell.angle_alpha   90.00
_cell.angle_beta   90.00
_cell.angle_gamma   90.00
#
_symmetry.space_group_name_H-M   'P 1'
#
loop_
_entity.id
_entity.type
_entity.pdbx_description
1 polymer ?
#
loop_
_entity_poly.entity_id
_entity_poly.type
_entity_poly.pdbx_seq_one_letter_code
_entity_poly.pdbx_strand_id
1 'polypeptide(L)'
;NHPSTIWTRSSSQHYDWLFRLFRMLSAEYSMRYSNGVFKVHKSWEKLGKLLETVPKNIEDNGWEDPPQCMPDYCKDNDVVTAYRNYYIKEKSYFAKWKFINQPDWYNEGLKNANIRL
;
A
#
# COMPACT_ATOMS: atom_id res chain seq x y z
N ASN A 1 -9.03 11.89 11.73
CA ASN A 1 -9.13 10.51 12.27
C ASN A 1 -9.53 9.48 11.21
N HIS A 2 -8.72 9.36 10.16
CA HIS A 2 -8.92 8.34 9.14
C HIS A 2 -8.83 6.93 9.77
N PRO A 3 -9.69 5.98 9.36
CA PRO A 3 -9.67 4.63 9.94
C PRO A 3 -8.28 3.97 9.90
N SER A 4 -7.51 4.17 8.84
CA SER A 4 -6.16 3.62 8.73
C SER A 4 -5.19 4.24 9.76
N THR A 5 -5.36 5.50 10.10
CA THR A 5 -4.56 6.18 11.13
C THR A 5 -4.88 5.61 12.52
N ILE A 6 -6.16 5.40 12.81
CA ILE A 6 -6.61 4.78 14.06
C ILE A 6 -6.06 3.35 14.16
N TRP A 7 -6.15 2.58 13.09
CA TRP A 7 -5.60 1.24 13.02
C TRP A 7 -4.09 1.21 13.26
N THR A 8 -3.35 2.13 12.65
CA THR A 8 -1.89 2.20 12.78
C THR A 8 -1.45 2.39 14.22
N ARG A 9 -2.12 3.27 14.98
CA ARG A 9 -1.76 3.56 16.36
C ARG A 9 -2.34 2.58 17.38
N SER A 10 -3.18 1.65 16.95
CA SER A 10 -3.83 0.68 17.86
C SER A 10 -2.92 -0.48 18.25
N SER A 11 -1.83 -0.72 17.55
CA SER A 11 -0.86 -1.77 17.86
C SER A 11 0.50 -1.48 17.23
N SER A 12 1.57 -1.81 17.95
CA SER A 12 2.93 -1.70 17.43
C SER A 12 3.15 -2.57 16.19
N GLN A 13 2.46 -3.70 16.08
CA GLN A 13 2.52 -4.55 14.89
C GLN A 13 1.95 -3.83 13.66
N HIS A 14 0.88 -3.06 13.83
CA HIS A 14 0.29 -2.26 12.75
C HIS A 14 1.22 -1.13 12.30
N TYR A 15 1.79 -0.42 13.28
CA TYR A 15 2.75 0.63 13.00
C TYR A 15 3.95 0.10 12.22
N ASP A 16 4.52 -1.01 12.66
CA ASP A 16 5.68 -1.63 12.01
C ASP A 16 5.35 -2.05 10.57
N TRP A 17 4.18 -2.65 10.36
CA TRP A 17 3.73 -3.04 9.02
C TRP A 17 3.60 -1.82 8.10
N LEU A 18 2.99 -0.75 8.59
CA LEU A 18 2.82 0.47 7.78
C LEU A 18 4.16 1.12 7.48
N PHE A 19 5.10 1.12 8.44
CA PHE A 19 6.45 1.63 8.18
C PHE A 19 7.14 0.83 7.08
N ARG A 20 7.03 -0.50 7.09
CA ARG A 20 7.58 -1.35 6.04
C ARG A 20 6.96 -1.04 4.68
N LEU A 21 5.67 -0.83 4.63
CA LEU A 21 5.00 -0.42 3.39
C LEU A 21 5.54 0.92 2.89
N PHE A 22 5.69 1.89 3.78
CA PHE A 22 6.26 3.20 3.44
C PHE A 22 7.67 3.06 2.85
N ARG A 23 8.50 2.21 3.45
CA ARG A 23 9.85 1.94 2.94
C ARG A 23 9.81 1.32 1.53
N MET A 24 8.94 0.34 1.33
CA MET A 24 8.78 -0.32 0.03
C MET A 24 8.26 0.63 -1.04
N LEU A 25 7.29 1.47 -0.71
CA LEU A 25 6.77 2.48 -1.64
C LEU A 25 7.83 3.51 -2.01
N SER A 26 8.67 3.89 -1.05
CA SER A 26 9.77 4.84 -1.30
C SER A 26 10.83 4.25 -2.21
N ALA A 27 11.13 2.95 -2.05
CA ALA A 27 12.04 2.23 -2.94
C ALA A 27 11.46 2.13 -4.36
N GLU A 28 10.17 1.85 -4.47
CA GLU A 28 9.46 1.80 -5.76
C GLU A 28 9.49 3.16 -6.45
N TYR A 29 9.26 4.24 -5.70
CA TYR A 29 9.37 5.59 -6.24
C TYR A 29 10.76 5.86 -6.82
N SER A 30 11.81 5.52 -6.08
CA SER A 30 13.19 5.71 -6.55
C SER A 30 13.46 4.92 -7.82
N MET A 31 12.97 3.69 -7.89
CA MET A 31 13.13 2.83 -9.07
C MET A 31 12.42 3.42 -10.30
N ARG A 32 11.21 3.94 -10.12
CA ARG A 32 10.40 4.47 -11.24
C ARG A 32 10.88 5.80 -11.78
N TYR A 33 11.39 6.67 -10.92
CA TYR A 33 11.62 8.07 -11.27
C TYR A 33 13.07 8.53 -11.29
N SER A 34 14.02 7.60 -11.15
CA SER A 34 15.46 7.92 -11.22
C SER A 34 15.98 7.82 -12.66
N ASN A 35 15.58 8.73 -13.52
CA ASN A 35 16.00 8.75 -14.92
C ASN A 35 17.40 9.36 -15.04
N GLY A 36 18.45 8.55 -14.80
CA GLY A 36 19.84 9.00 -14.89
C GLY A 36 20.34 9.77 -13.66
N VAL A 37 19.46 10.30 -12.84
CA VAL A 37 19.77 10.93 -11.57
C VAL A 37 18.95 10.28 -10.48
N PHE A 38 19.61 9.73 -9.47
CA PHE A 38 18.93 9.04 -8.38
C PHE A 38 17.98 9.98 -7.63
N LYS A 39 16.71 9.60 -7.54
CA LYS A 39 15.68 10.36 -6.84
C LYS A 39 15.19 9.61 -5.62
N VAL A 40 15.06 10.33 -4.51
CA VAL A 40 14.47 9.82 -3.27
C VAL A 40 13.20 10.60 -2.99
N HIS A 41 12.13 9.90 -2.61
CA HIS A 41 10.89 10.56 -2.24
C HIS A 41 11.12 11.46 -1.03
N LYS A 42 10.65 12.70 -1.09
CA LYS A 42 10.89 13.70 -0.04
C LYS A 42 10.41 13.26 1.34
N SER A 43 9.28 12.58 1.42
CA SER A 43 8.77 12.08 2.70
C SER A 43 9.71 11.05 3.32
N TRP A 44 10.31 10.18 2.50
CA TRP A 44 11.29 9.21 2.99
C TRP A 44 12.56 9.91 3.45
N GLU A 45 13.08 10.84 2.66
CA GLU A 45 14.28 11.60 3.00
C GLU A 45 14.13 12.33 4.34
N LYS A 46 12.97 12.94 4.58
CA LYS A 46 12.72 13.73 5.80
C LYS A 46 12.31 12.89 7.01
N LEU A 47 11.54 11.85 6.80
CA LEU A 47 10.83 11.15 7.87
C LEU A 47 11.22 9.69 8.03
N GLY A 48 11.90 9.07 7.04
CA GLY A 48 12.19 7.64 7.06
C GLY A 48 12.89 7.19 8.33
N LYS A 49 13.97 7.85 8.70
CA LYS A 49 14.74 7.50 9.88
C LYS A 49 13.99 7.79 11.18
N LEU A 50 13.25 8.89 11.21
CA LEU A 50 12.46 9.29 12.39
C LEU A 50 11.35 8.28 12.68
N LEU A 51 10.67 7.80 11.64
CA LEU A 51 9.53 6.90 11.77
C LEU A 51 9.92 5.42 11.94
N GLU A 52 11.20 5.09 11.76
CA GLU A 52 11.71 3.70 11.86
C GLU A 52 11.47 3.10 13.24
N THR A 53 11.57 3.90 14.29
CA THR A 53 11.38 3.45 15.66
C THR A 53 9.91 3.58 16.06
N VAL A 54 9.32 2.48 16.52
CA VAL A 54 7.94 2.47 17.01
C VAL A 54 7.83 3.38 18.24
N PRO A 55 6.86 4.32 18.28
CA PRO A 55 6.64 5.15 19.47
C PRO A 55 6.39 4.32 20.72
N LYS A 56 6.97 4.70 21.84
CA LYS A 56 6.88 3.97 23.11
C LYS A 56 5.46 3.86 23.66
N ASN A 57 4.58 4.80 23.30
CA ASN A 57 3.20 4.81 23.75
C ASN A 57 2.27 3.93 22.93
N ILE A 58 2.78 3.25 21.90
CA ILE A 58 2.01 2.27 21.12
C ILE A 58 2.43 0.88 21.58
N GLU A 59 1.50 0.20 22.29
CA GLU A 59 1.75 -1.14 22.79
C GLU A 59 1.49 -2.20 21.73
N ASP A 60 2.05 -3.39 21.95
CA ASP A 60 1.77 -4.54 21.12
C ASP A 60 0.44 -5.17 21.54
N ASN A 61 -0.61 -4.84 20.78
CA ASN A 61 -1.95 -5.36 20.98
C ASN A 61 -2.32 -6.44 19.95
N GLY A 62 -1.31 -7.04 19.32
CA GLY A 62 -1.52 -8.06 18.31
C GLY A 62 -1.79 -7.49 16.92
N TRP A 63 -2.26 -8.34 16.05
CA TRP A 63 -2.56 -8.01 14.67
C TRP A 63 -4.03 -8.11 14.37
N GLU A 64 -4.58 -7.08 13.76
CA GLU A 64 -5.88 -7.12 13.09
C GLU A 64 -5.69 -6.65 11.66
N ASP A 65 -6.50 -7.15 10.74
CA ASP A 65 -6.42 -6.72 9.36
C ASP A 65 -6.71 -5.22 9.22
N PRO A 66 -6.04 -4.53 8.30
CA PRO A 66 -6.31 -3.12 8.07
C PRO A 66 -7.75 -2.89 7.61
N PRO A 67 -8.33 -1.72 7.92
CA PRO A 67 -9.69 -1.40 7.50
C PRO A 67 -9.77 -1.32 5.97
N GLN A 68 -10.91 -1.74 5.44
CA GLN A 68 -11.18 -1.70 4.00
C GLN A 68 -11.76 -0.34 3.62
N CYS A 69 -10.89 0.59 3.25
CA CYS A 69 -11.24 1.97 2.90
C CYS A 69 -11.52 2.07 1.41
N MET A 70 -12.65 1.55 0.96
CA MET A 70 -13.03 1.45 -0.45
C MET A 70 -14.55 1.35 -0.59
N PRO A 71 -15.09 1.52 -1.80
CA PRO A 71 -16.53 1.29 -2.03
C PRO A 71 -16.95 -0.15 -1.66
N ASP A 72 -18.16 -0.30 -1.17
CA ASP A 72 -18.68 -1.59 -0.68
C ASP A 72 -18.58 -2.71 -1.73
N TYR A 73 -18.76 -2.39 -3.00
CA TYR A 73 -18.68 -3.40 -4.07
C TYR A 73 -17.25 -3.96 -4.28
N CYS A 74 -16.24 -3.37 -3.68
CA CYS A 74 -14.87 -3.89 -3.70
C CYS A 74 -14.56 -4.74 -2.47
N LYS A 75 -15.29 -4.55 -1.37
CA LYS A 75 -14.99 -5.19 -0.08
C LYS A 75 -15.16 -6.70 -0.15
N ASP A 76 -14.38 -7.39 0.67
CA ASP A 76 -14.37 -8.85 0.77
C ASP A 76 -13.99 -9.26 2.18
N ASN A 77 -14.29 -10.50 2.56
CA ASN A 77 -13.86 -11.03 3.85
C ASN A 77 -12.33 -11.11 3.96
N ASP A 78 -11.66 -11.35 2.84
CA ASP A 78 -10.21 -11.30 2.75
C ASP A 78 -9.76 -9.90 2.35
N VAL A 79 -8.99 -9.25 3.21
CA VAL A 79 -8.54 -7.86 3.00
C VAL A 79 -7.66 -7.72 1.74
N VAL A 80 -6.83 -8.70 1.44
CA VAL A 80 -5.98 -8.69 0.24
C VAL A 80 -6.86 -8.72 -1.02
N THR A 81 -7.85 -9.59 -1.04
CA THR A 81 -8.83 -9.66 -2.14
C THR A 81 -9.57 -8.35 -2.31
N ALA A 82 -9.97 -7.72 -1.19
CA ALA A 82 -10.67 -6.43 -1.22
C ALA A 82 -9.82 -5.35 -1.90
N TYR A 83 -8.56 -5.21 -1.51
CA TYR A 83 -7.67 -4.20 -2.10
C TYR A 83 -7.32 -4.53 -3.56
N ARG A 84 -7.18 -5.80 -3.91
CA ARG A 84 -7.01 -6.21 -5.32
C ARG A 84 -8.23 -5.84 -6.16
N ASN A 85 -9.44 -6.08 -5.65
CA ASN A 85 -10.68 -5.66 -6.29
C ASN A 85 -10.72 -4.16 -6.50
N TYR A 86 -10.29 -3.41 -5.52
CA TYR A 86 -10.24 -1.95 -5.59
C TYR A 86 -9.33 -1.49 -6.73
N TYR A 87 -8.14 -2.07 -6.84
CA TYR A 87 -7.23 -1.75 -7.94
C TYR A 87 -7.82 -2.09 -9.31
N ILE A 88 -8.42 -3.27 -9.43
CA ILE A 88 -9.01 -3.71 -10.70
C ILE A 88 -10.19 -2.82 -11.11
N LYS A 89 -11.10 -2.56 -10.18
CA LYS A 89 -12.35 -1.84 -10.48
C LYS A 89 -12.20 -0.32 -10.53
N GLU A 90 -11.35 0.26 -9.69
CA GLU A 90 -11.28 1.71 -9.51
C GLU A 90 -9.94 2.33 -9.93
N LYS A 91 -8.88 1.55 -10.04
CA LYS A 91 -7.55 2.07 -10.31
C LYS A 91 -6.95 1.62 -11.64
N SER A 92 -7.62 0.76 -12.39
CA SER A 92 -7.10 0.20 -13.65
C SER A 92 -6.84 1.27 -14.72
N TYR A 93 -7.56 2.37 -14.67
CA TYR A 93 -7.40 3.46 -15.65
C TYR A 93 -6.03 4.14 -15.56
N PHE A 94 -5.34 4.06 -14.42
CA PHE A 94 -4.02 4.68 -14.26
C PHE A 94 -2.94 3.75 -13.70
N ALA A 95 -3.30 2.57 -13.17
CA ALA A 95 -2.33 1.64 -12.58
C ALA A 95 -1.39 1.11 -13.66
N LYS A 96 -0.08 1.30 -13.46
CA LYS A 96 0.97 0.89 -14.40
C LYS A 96 2.19 0.38 -13.66
N TRP A 97 2.82 -0.64 -14.23
CA TRP A 97 4.09 -1.18 -13.75
C TRP A 97 5.18 -0.82 -14.76
N LYS A 98 6.32 -0.32 -14.29
CA LYS A 98 7.34 0.22 -15.18
C LYS A 98 8.54 -0.71 -15.39
N PHE A 99 9.09 -1.25 -14.33
CA PHE A 99 10.31 -2.08 -14.37
C PHE A 99 10.11 -3.51 -13.91
N ILE A 100 8.94 -3.84 -13.42
CA ILE A 100 8.55 -5.19 -13.02
C ILE A 100 7.30 -5.60 -13.79
N ASN A 101 7.11 -6.90 -13.91
CA ASN A 101 5.95 -7.43 -14.61
C ASN A 101 4.66 -7.11 -13.85
N GLN A 102 3.62 -6.83 -14.61
CA GLN A 102 2.29 -6.66 -14.05
C GLN A 102 1.85 -7.96 -13.38
N PRO A 103 1.34 -7.92 -12.13
CA PRO A 103 1.01 -9.15 -11.40
C PRO A 103 -0.07 -9.99 -12.09
N ASP A 104 0.05 -11.32 -11.94
CA ASP A 104 -0.91 -12.26 -12.54
C ASP A 104 -2.33 -12.00 -12.04
N TRP A 105 -2.51 -11.74 -10.74
CA TRP A 105 -3.83 -11.45 -10.18
C TRP A 105 -4.50 -10.24 -10.83
N TYR A 106 -3.70 -9.26 -11.23
CA TYR A 106 -4.19 -8.06 -11.89
C TYR A 106 -4.59 -8.36 -13.33
N ASN A 107 -3.75 -9.10 -14.05
CA ASN A 107 -4.02 -9.52 -15.42
C ASN A 107 -5.31 -10.35 -15.50
N GLU A 108 -5.47 -11.32 -14.60
CA GLU A 108 -6.67 -12.14 -14.52
C GLU A 108 -7.90 -11.32 -14.14
N GLY A 109 -7.74 -10.40 -13.18
CA GLY A 109 -8.81 -9.53 -12.75
C GLY A 109 -9.32 -8.62 -13.87
N LEU A 110 -8.44 -8.09 -14.71
CA LEU A 110 -8.83 -7.29 -15.87
C LEU A 110 -9.62 -8.12 -16.88
N LYS A 111 -9.18 -9.35 -17.15
CA LYS A 111 -9.90 -10.28 -18.03
C LYS A 111 -11.30 -10.57 -17.52
N ASN A 112 -11.42 -10.92 -16.23
CA ASN A 112 -12.69 -11.29 -15.63
C ASN A 112 -13.67 -10.11 -15.56
N ALA A 113 -13.16 -8.91 -15.49
CA ALA A 113 -13.97 -7.68 -15.47
C ALA A 113 -14.22 -7.12 -16.88
N ASN A 114 -13.74 -7.79 -17.95
CA ASN A 114 -13.81 -7.31 -19.34
C ASN A 114 -13.17 -5.93 -19.53
N ILE A 115 -12.15 -5.62 -18.74
CA ILE A 115 -11.44 -4.36 -18.88
C ILE A 115 -10.32 -4.53 -19.89
N ARG A 116 -10.30 -3.68 -20.91
CA ARG A 116 -9.25 -3.66 -21.93
C ARG A 116 -8.15 -2.68 -21.54
N LEU A 117 -6.95 -3.11 -21.72
CA LEU A 117 -5.76 -2.27 -21.52
C LEU A 117 -5.55 -1.32 -22.69
#